data_d2b811820217bf188755c69ea4c7d1fd
#
_entry.id   d2b811820217bf188755c69ea4c7d1fd
#
_cell.length_a   1.000
_cell.length_b   1.000
_cell.length_c   1.000
_cell.angle_alpha   90.00
_cell.angle_beta   90.00
_cell.angle_gamma   90.00
#
_symmetry.space_group_name_H-M   'P 1'
#
loop_
_entity.id
_entity.type
_entity.pdbx_description
1 polymer ?
#
loop_
_entity_poly.entity_id
_entity_poly.type
_entity_poly.pdbx_seq_one_letter_code
_entity_poly.pdbx_strand_id
1 'polypeptide(L)'
;HYAPEAVIVHVHNETPRGVYNRYKREAIAFRHIYTHERFGFLDFLRLSSRNIQRDMQNARRQKQLGKHFISIIWFRVCQFWGTYQGYRHHGPLTWQLRQRFYYPNGKLEEEAGSSREVEPIRYESLK
;
A
#
# COMPACT_ATOMS: atom_id res chain seq x y z
N HIS A 1 -4.88 -26.50 -13.26
CA HIS A 1 -4.45 -25.95 -14.56
C HIS A 1 -4.01 -24.51 -14.39
N TYR A 2 -2.76 -24.23 -14.66
CA TYR A 2 -2.22 -22.87 -14.71
C TYR A 2 -2.54 -22.31 -16.12
N ALA A 3 -3.26 -21.17 -16.18
CA ALA A 3 -3.57 -20.49 -17.45
C ALA A 3 -2.60 -19.29 -17.61
N PRO A 4 -1.45 -19.45 -18.30
CA PRO A 4 -0.46 -18.40 -18.46
C PRO A 4 -0.96 -17.20 -19.30
N GLU A 5 -2.08 -17.36 -19.98
CA GLU A 5 -2.70 -16.36 -20.85
C GLU A 5 -3.62 -15.38 -20.08
N ALA A 6 -3.94 -15.68 -18.82
CA ALA A 6 -4.77 -14.82 -17.99
C ALA A 6 -3.96 -13.61 -17.49
N VAL A 7 -3.86 -12.56 -18.31
CA VAL A 7 -3.24 -11.29 -17.93
C VAL A 7 -4.27 -10.44 -17.20
N ILE A 8 -4.03 -10.19 -15.90
CA ILE A 8 -4.84 -9.26 -15.11
C ILE A 8 -4.11 -7.92 -15.06
N VAL A 9 -4.70 -6.90 -15.67
CA VAL A 9 -4.20 -5.52 -15.60
C VAL A 9 -4.87 -4.83 -14.41
N HIS A 10 -4.10 -4.60 -13.34
CA HIS A 10 -4.54 -3.80 -12.21
C HIS A 10 -4.28 -2.32 -12.46
N VAL A 11 -5.33 -1.54 -12.70
CA VAL A 11 -5.25 -0.08 -12.81
C VAL A 11 -5.58 0.52 -11.46
N HIS A 12 -4.59 1.14 -10.83
CA HIS A 12 -4.76 1.83 -9.55
C HIS A 12 -4.82 3.34 -9.78
N ASN A 13 -6.01 3.94 -9.62
CA ASN A 13 -6.15 5.39 -9.50
C ASN A 13 -5.80 5.80 -8.07
N GLU A 14 -4.50 5.90 -7.78
CA GLU A 14 -4.03 6.21 -6.44
C GLU A 14 -3.91 7.73 -6.25
N THR A 15 -4.47 8.19 -5.13
CA THR A 15 -4.25 9.56 -4.65
C THR A 15 -2.95 9.63 -3.83
N PRO A 16 -2.30 10.81 -3.71
CA PRO A 16 -1.11 10.98 -2.86
C PRO A 16 -1.33 10.49 -1.43
N ARG A 17 -2.52 10.75 -0.87
CA ARG A 17 -2.91 10.27 0.47
C ARG A 17 -3.05 8.75 0.51
N GLY A 18 -3.58 8.15 -0.55
CA GLY A 18 -3.69 6.68 -0.68
C GLY A 18 -2.32 6.01 -0.67
N VAL A 19 -1.40 6.50 -1.51
CA VAL A 19 -0.01 6.03 -1.57
C VAL A 19 0.67 6.16 -0.21
N TYR A 20 0.63 7.34 0.40
CA TYR A 20 1.21 7.57 1.72
C TYR A 20 0.68 6.60 2.79
N ASN A 21 -0.64 6.44 2.88
CA ASN A 21 -1.26 5.57 3.88
C ASN A 21 -0.93 4.09 3.64
N ARG A 22 -0.87 3.65 2.39
CA ARG A 22 -0.49 2.28 2.03
C ARG A 22 0.93 1.97 2.52
N TYR A 23 1.90 2.77 2.12
CA TYR A 23 3.30 2.52 2.48
C TYR A 23 3.59 2.72 3.97
N LYS A 24 2.89 3.63 4.63
CA LYS A 24 2.96 3.76 6.09
C LYS A 24 2.47 2.49 6.79
N ARG A 25 1.35 1.93 6.36
CA ARG A 25 0.78 0.70 6.90
C ARG A 25 1.71 -0.51 6.66
N GLU A 26 2.21 -0.64 5.43
CA GLU A 26 3.16 -1.70 5.07
C GLU A 26 4.42 -1.62 5.92
N ALA A 27 4.97 -0.43 6.13
CA ALA A 27 6.16 -0.22 6.94
C ALA A 27 5.92 -0.55 8.44
N ILE A 28 4.75 -0.21 8.99
CA ILE A 28 4.37 -0.61 10.35
C ILE A 28 4.33 -2.14 10.46
N ALA A 29 3.67 -2.83 9.50
CA ALA A 29 3.60 -4.28 9.49
C ALA A 29 4.98 -4.92 9.32
N PHE A 30 5.78 -4.41 8.39
CA PHE A 30 7.14 -4.90 8.13
C PHE A 30 8.04 -4.79 9.37
N ARG A 31 7.99 -3.68 10.09
CA ARG A 31 8.73 -3.48 11.32
C ARG A 31 8.34 -4.48 12.43
N HIS A 32 7.08 -4.90 12.49
CA HIS A 32 6.66 -5.92 13.45
C HIS A 32 7.20 -7.32 13.11
N ILE A 33 7.39 -7.61 11.83
CA ILE A 33 7.95 -8.89 11.37
C ILE A 33 9.48 -8.87 11.50
N TYR A 34 10.11 -7.76 11.07
CA TYR A 34 11.56 -7.59 11.04
C TYR A 34 11.99 -6.50 12.02
N THR A 35 12.12 -6.88 13.29
CA THR A 35 12.39 -5.95 14.42
C THR A 35 13.76 -5.28 14.35
N HIS A 36 14.71 -5.86 13.63
CA HIS A 36 16.09 -5.34 13.50
C HIS A 36 16.24 -4.33 12.36
N GLU A 37 15.29 -4.29 11.42
CA GLU A 37 15.35 -3.37 10.30
C GLU A 37 15.04 -1.94 10.75
N ARG A 38 15.81 -1.00 10.19
CA ARG A 38 15.67 0.43 10.48
C ARG A 38 15.57 1.20 9.17
N PHE A 39 14.73 2.22 9.18
CA PHE A 39 14.58 3.15 8.06
C PHE A 39 14.62 4.57 8.60
N GLY A 40 15.75 5.24 8.37
CA GLY A 40 16.00 6.59 8.85
C GLY A 40 15.62 7.67 7.83
N PHE A 41 15.75 8.93 8.25
CA PHE A 41 15.50 10.08 7.36
C PHE A 41 16.50 10.15 6.19
N LEU A 42 17.74 9.75 6.40
CA LEU A 42 18.74 9.68 5.32
C LEU A 42 18.39 8.62 4.29
N ASP A 43 17.82 7.49 4.72
CA ASP A 43 17.34 6.44 3.81
C ASP A 43 16.17 6.94 2.97
N PHE A 44 15.25 7.70 3.60
CA PHE A 44 14.17 8.38 2.88
C PHE A 44 14.72 9.28 1.78
N LEU A 45 15.65 10.18 2.08
CA LEU A 45 16.22 11.10 1.09
C LEU A 45 16.96 10.35 -0.02
N ARG A 46 17.83 9.41 0.36
CA ARG A 46 18.65 8.63 -0.59
C ARG A 46 17.78 7.80 -1.52
N LEU A 47 16.81 7.07 -0.99
CA LEU A 47 15.97 6.18 -1.78
C LEU A 47 14.96 6.95 -2.63
N SER A 48 14.36 8.03 -2.09
CA SER A 48 13.48 8.90 -2.88
C SER A 48 14.21 9.49 -4.07
N SER A 49 15.37 10.12 -3.84
CA SER A 49 16.16 10.77 -4.91
C SER A 49 16.60 9.76 -5.97
N ARG A 50 17.12 8.61 -5.54
CA ARG A 50 17.59 7.57 -6.47
C ARG A 50 16.46 7.00 -7.33
N ASN A 51 15.30 6.74 -6.72
CA ASN A 51 14.15 6.21 -7.47
C ASN A 51 13.53 7.26 -8.40
N ILE A 52 13.40 8.52 -7.94
CA ILE A 52 12.94 9.62 -8.79
C ILE A 52 13.86 9.75 -10.03
N GLN A 53 15.18 9.76 -9.81
CA GLN A 53 16.14 9.87 -10.91
C GLN A 53 16.00 8.71 -11.90
N ARG A 54 15.86 7.48 -11.40
CA ARG A 54 15.70 6.29 -12.25
C ARG A 54 14.39 6.35 -13.08
N ASP A 55 13.28 6.73 -12.43
CA ASP A 55 11.99 6.82 -13.09
C ASP A 55 11.98 7.95 -14.15
N MET A 56 12.61 9.09 -13.84
CA MET A 56 12.78 10.18 -14.82
C MET A 56 13.62 9.76 -16.02
N GLN A 57 14.71 9.02 -15.81
CA GLN A 57 15.52 8.50 -16.90
C GLN A 57 14.71 7.54 -17.80
N ASN A 58 13.90 6.67 -17.20
CA ASN A 58 13.03 5.75 -17.94
C ASN A 58 11.94 6.51 -18.71
N ALA A 59 11.28 7.49 -18.08
CA ALA A 59 10.26 8.33 -18.71
C ALA A 59 10.86 9.17 -19.87
N ARG A 60 12.12 9.65 -19.71
CA ARG A 60 12.85 10.36 -20.77
C ARG A 60 13.15 9.45 -21.95
N ARG A 61 13.59 8.20 -21.71
CA ARG A 61 13.83 7.21 -22.78
C ARG A 61 12.54 6.91 -23.57
N GLN A 62 11.40 6.90 -22.89
CA GLN A 62 10.07 6.67 -23.49
C GLN A 62 9.46 7.96 -24.08
N LYS A 63 10.17 9.09 -24.06
CA LYS A 63 9.69 10.42 -24.52
C LYS A 63 8.40 10.90 -23.82
N GLN A 64 8.14 10.42 -22.59
CA GLN A 64 6.94 10.71 -21.80
C GLN A 64 7.23 11.53 -20.53
N LEU A 65 8.43 12.06 -20.39
CA LEU A 65 8.87 12.78 -19.19
C LEU A 65 7.94 13.94 -18.83
N GLY A 66 7.55 14.78 -19.81
CA GLY A 66 6.68 15.93 -19.56
C GLY A 66 5.33 15.56 -18.98
N LYS A 67 4.76 14.43 -19.41
CA LYS A 67 3.46 13.94 -18.93
C LYS A 67 3.53 13.38 -17.51
N HIS A 68 4.63 12.72 -17.15
CA HIS A 68 4.72 11.95 -15.91
C HIS A 68 5.62 12.58 -14.84
N PHE A 69 6.27 13.71 -15.14
CA PHE A 69 7.23 14.35 -14.24
C PHE A 69 6.68 14.59 -12.82
N ILE A 70 5.53 15.26 -12.72
CA ILE A 70 4.92 15.57 -11.43
C ILE A 70 4.47 14.27 -10.72
N SER A 71 3.88 13.34 -11.47
CA SER A 71 3.41 12.06 -10.94
C SER A 71 4.55 11.23 -10.35
N ILE A 72 5.69 11.18 -10.98
CA ILE A 72 6.88 10.49 -10.49
C ILE A 72 7.34 11.07 -9.16
N ILE A 73 7.45 12.40 -9.08
CA ILE A 73 7.94 13.08 -7.88
C ILE A 73 7.00 12.80 -6.70
N TRP A 74 5.72 13.18 -6.82
CA TRP A 74 4.81 13.06 -5.69
C TRP A 74 4.63 11.60 -5.25
N PHE A 75 4.58 10.65 -6.21
CA PHE A 75 4.45 9.22 -5.89
C PHE A 75 5.62 8.74 -5.05
N ARG A 76 6.86 8.99 -5.48
CA ARG A 76 8.06 8.55 -4.76
C ARG A 76 8.22 9.25 -3.40
N VAL A 77 7.92 10.54 -3.34
CA VAL A 77 7.94 11.27 -2.06
C VAL A 77 6.90 10.69 -1.10
N CYS A 78 5.65 10.51 -1.52
CA CYS A 78 4.61 9.93 -0.67
C CYS A 78 4.92 8.50 -0.26
N GLN A 79 5.48 7.68 -1.17
CA GLN A 79 5.91 6.32 -0.90
C GLN A 79 6.92 6.26 0.24
N PHE A 80 8.07 6.89 0.07
CA PHE A 80 9.16 6.81 1.04
C PHE A 80 8.90 7.61 2.31
N TRP A 81 8.12 8.70 2.22
CA TRP A 81 7.68 9.43 3.40
C TRP A 81 6.72 8.60 4.24
N GLY A 82 5.78 7.90 3.60
CA GLY A 82 4.90 6.94 4.27
C GLY A 82 5.69 5.85 4.98
N THR A 83 6.67 5.26 4.30
CA THR A 83 7.58 4.26 4.86
C THR A 83 8.33 4.80 6.08
N TYR A 84 8.93 5.98 5.97
CA TYR A 84 9.65 6.62 7.07
C TYR A 84 8.76 6.86 8.30
N GLN A 85 7.56 7.38 8.07
CA GLN A 85 6.59 7.59 9.15
C GLN A 85 6.09 6.28 9.77
N GLY A 86 5.99 5.22 8.98
CA GLY A 86 5.64 3.89 9.46
C GLY A 86 6.70 3.31 10.39
N TYR A 87 7.98 3.44 10.05
CA TYR A 87 9.09 3.01 10.90
C TYR A 87 9.22 3.83 12.19
N ARG A 88 8.79 5.10 12.18
CA ARG A 88 8.75 5.95 13.40
C ARG A 88 7.56 5.68 14.30
N HIS A 89 6.58 4.90 13.84
CA HIS A 89 5.40 4.59 14.65
C HIS A 89 5.77 3.62 15.78
N HIS A 90 5.74 4.08 17.02
CA HIS A 90 6.13 3.31 18.22
C HIS A 90 4.93 2.77 19.01
N GLY A 91 3.70 2.97 18.52
CA GLY A 91 2.49 2.52 19.19
C GLY A 91 2.16 1.05 18.93
N PRO A 92 1.40 0.40 19.83
CA PRO A 92 0.86 -0.92 19.56
C PRO A 92 -0.08 -0.86 18.35
N LEU A 93 -0.20 -1.96 17.63
CA LEU A 93 -1.20 -2.13 16.57
C LEU A 93 -2.59 -2.25 17.22
N THR A 94 -3.17 -1.12 17.62
CA THR A 94 -4.53 -1.09 18.16
C THR A 94 -5.53 -1.54 17.10
N TRP A 95 -6.68 -2.11 17.56
CA TRP A 95 -7.75 -2.51 16.68
C TRP A 95 -8.25 -1.35 15.80
N GLN A 96 -8.35 -0.14 16.37
CA GLN A 96 -8.71 1.10 15.67
C GLN A 96 -7.72 1.46 14.56
N LEU A 97 -6.42 1.23 14.78
CA LEU A 97 -5.40 1.46 13.77
C LEU A 97 -5.52 0.45 12.63
N ARG A 98 -5.80 -0.83 12.95
CA ARG A 98 -6.08 -1.87 11.96
C ARG A 98 -7.32 -1.52 11.14
N GLN A 99 -8.41 -1.15 11.78
CA GLN A 99 -9.66 -0.75 11.13
C GLN A 99 -9.45 0.41 10.16
N ARG A 100 -8.76 1.48 10.61
CA ARG A 100 -8.44 2.64 9.77
C ARG A 100 -7.53 2.32 8.59
N PHE A 101 -6.68 1.29 8.70
CA PHE A 101 -5.80 0.86 7.62
C PHE A 101 -6.47 -0.07 6.62
N TYR A 102 -7.33 -0.97 7.07
CA TYR A 102 -8.03 -1.90 6.19
C TYR A 102 -9.25 -1.27 5.52
N TYR A 103 -9.89 -0.30 6.20
CA TYR A 103 -11.13 0.34 5.73
C TYR A 103 -11.00 1.87 5.77
N PRO A 104 -10.17 2.47 4.89
CA PRO A 104 -9.87 3.91 4.93
C PRO A 104 -11.09 4.80 4.65
N ASN A 105 -12.18 4.25 4.12
CA ASN A 105 -13.37 4.99 3.71
C ASN A 105 -14.57 4.82 4.66
N GLY A 106 -14.37 4.27 5.86
CA GLY A 106 -15.44 4.18 6.87
C GLY A 106 -16.63 3.27 6.52
N LYS A 107 -16.50 2.44 5.48
CA LYS A 107 -17.63 1.61 4.98
C LYS A 107 -18.09 0.48 5.91
N LEU A 108 -17.53 0.35 7.12
CA LEU A 108 -17.97 -0.67 8.06
C LEU A 108 -19.21 -0.31 8.88
N GLU A 109 -19.65 0.96 8.87
CA GLU A 109 -20.85 1.33 9.62
C GLU A 109 -22.15 0.92 8.89
N GLU A 110 -22.12 0.76 7.58
CA GLU A 110 -23.31 0.36 6.82
C GLU A 110 -23.51 -1.17 6.74
N GLU A 111 -22.45 -1.98 6.83
CA GLU A 111 -22.59 -3.45 6.75
C GLU A 111 -22.87 -4.11 8.11
N ALA A 112 -22.61 -3.44 9.23
CA ALA A 112 -22.96 -3.95 10.56
C ALA A 112 -24.49 -3.92 10.83
N GLY A 113 -25.26 -3.19 10.03
CA GLY A 113 -26.72 -3.15 10.10
C GLY A 113 -27.43 -4.22 9.27
N SER A 114 -26.74 -4.89 8.36
CA SER A 114 -27.26 -6.01 7.58
C SER A 114 -26.66 -7.31 8.10
N SER A 115 -27.28 -7.88 9.13
CA SER A 115 -27.02 -9.27 9.51
C SER A 115 -27.48 -10.18 8.36
N ARG A 116 -26.57 -10.43 7.40
CA ARG A 116 -26.75 -11.56 6.51
C ARG A 116 -26.64 -12.80 7.37
N GLU A 117 -27.77 -13.44 7.59
CA GLU A 117 -27.86 -14.77 8.15
C GLU A 117 -27.07 -15.70 7.21
N VAL A 118 -25.84 -16.02 7.59
CA VAL A 118 -24.98 -16.91 6.80
C VAL A 118 -25.47 -18.32 7.12
N GLU A 119 -26.22 -18.92 6.20
CA GLU A 119 -26.58 -20.34 6.32
C GLU A 119 -25.30 -21.17 6.46
N PRO A 120 -25.22 -22.04 7.47
CA PRO A 120 -24.06 -22.91 7.65
C PRO A 120 -23.95 -23.88 6.47
N ILE A 121 -22.78 -23.93 5.85
CA ILE A 121 -22.47 -24.87 4.77
C ILE A 121 -22.58 -26.29 5.33
N ARG A 122 -23.60 -27.05 4.94
CA ARG A 122 -23.72 -28.47 5.24
C ARG A 122 -22.83 -29.24 4.28
N TYR A 123 -21.75 -29.80 4.80
CA TYR A 123 -20.96 -30.78 4.06
C TYR A 123 -21.72 -32.11 4.10
N GLU A 124 -22.39 -32.48 2.99
CA GLU A 124 -22.85 -33.84 2.84
C GLU A 124 -21.63 -34.75 2.72
N SER A 125 -21.48 -35.64 3.70
CA SER A 125 -20.44 -36.67 3.68
C SER A 125 -20.70 -37.59 2.47
N LEU A 126 -19.87 -37.45 1.46
CA LEU A 126 -19.78 -38.41 0.35
C LEU A 126 -19.37 -39.77 0.95
N LYS A 127 -20.32 -40.70 0.98
CA LYS A 127 -20.08 -42.13 1.20
C LYS A 127 -19.54 -42.75 -0.08
#